data_62b6bda89e4cb04277a19bc7a0c22d2c
#
_entry.id   62b6bda89e4cb04277a19bc7a0c22d2c
#
_cell.length_a   1.000
_cell.length_b   1.000
_cell.length_c   1.000
_cell.angle_alpha   90.00
_cell.angle_beta   90.00
_cell.angle_gamma   90.00
#
_symmetry.space_group_name_H-M   'P 1'
#
loop_
_entity.id
_entity.type
_entity.pdbx_description
1 polymer ?
#
loop_
_entity_poly.entity_id
_entity_poly.type
_entity_poly.pdbx_seq_one_letter_code
_entity_poly.pdbx_strand_id
1 'polypeptide(L)'
;MGEIIDGRRIAAEFRAKIAQEVHEMQKKTGCTPGLAVVLVGEDPASQVYVRSKEKACLEVGFHSLVHRLPADTSQDQLLKLIDELNHDARIHGILVQLPVPPQIDSTAVITAIDPRKDVDGFHPINIGNLWAGTPGLVPCTPRGILELIR
;
A
#
# COMPACT_ATOMS: atom_id res chain seq x y z
N MET A 1 -13.69 0.27 -34.52
CA MET A 1 -12.28 -0.08 -34.26
C MET A 1 -12.09 0.01 -32.74
N GLY A 2 -11.44 -1.00 -32.12
CA GLY A 2 -11.12 -0.93 -30.69
C GLY A 2 -9.93 -0.01 -30.44
N GLU A 3 -9.91 0.63 -29.28
CA GLU A 3 -8.78 1.46 -28.83
C GLU A 3 -7.85 0.63 -27.91
N ILE A 4 -6.53 0.86 -28.01
CA ILE A 4 -5.56 0.16 -27.18
C ILE A 4 -5.48 0.88 -25.83
N ILE A 5 -5.73 0.17 -24.74
CA ILE A 5 -5.54 0.66 -23.39
C ILE A 5 -4.03 0.67 -23.06
N ASP A 6 -3.40 1.84 -23.10
CA ASP A 6 -2.00 2.02 -22.72
C ASP A 6 -1.88 2.23 -21.21
N GLY A 7 -1.77 1.14 -20.46
CA GLY A 7 -1.64 1.17 -19.00
C GLY A 7 -0.38 1.88 -18.50
N ARG A 8 0.71 1.91 -19.30
CA ARG A 8 1.94 2.62 -18.92
C ARG A 8 1.74 4.14 -18.97
N ARG A 9 1.12 4.63 -20.03
CA ARG A 9 0.79 6.05 -20.19
C ARG A 9 -0.16 6.49 -19.08
N ILE A 10 -1.25 5.77 -18.89
CA ILE A 10 -2.25 6.07 -17.86
C ILE A 10 -1.61 6.10 -16.45
N ALA A 11 -0.79 5.09 -16.10
CA ALA A 11 -0.11 5.07 -14.82
C ALA A 11 0.89 6.25 -14.64
N ALA A 12 1.55 6.69 -15.72
CA ALA A 12 2.44 7.86 -15.66
C ALA A 12 1.66 9.15 -15.42
N GLU A 13 0.52 9.33 -16.09
CA GLU A 13 -0.38 10.47 -15.89
C GLU A 13 -0.91 10.53 -14.45
N PHE A 14 -1.33 9.39 -13.89
CA PHE A 14 -1.76 9.31 -12.48
C PHE A 14 -0.62 9.68 -11.51
N ARG A 15 0.60 9.16 -11.71
CA ARG A 15 1.73 9.52 -10.85
C ARG A 15 2.08 11.00 -10.93
N ALA A 16 2.04 11.60 -12.11
CA ALA A 16 2.27 13.03 -12.27
C ALA A 16 1.23 13.87 -11.50
N LYS A 17 -0.05 13.49 -11.57
CA LYS A 17 -1.12 14.13 -10.81
C LYS A 17 -0.92 13.98 -9.30
N ILE A 18 -0.61 12.77 -8.83
CA ILE A 18 -0.34 12.51 -7.41
C ILE A 18 0.86 13.35 -6.93
N ALA A 19 1.95 13.43 -7.71
CA ALA A 19 3.11 14.24 -7.36
C ALA A 19 2.75 15.72 -7.18
N GLN A 20 1.89 16.25 -8.03
CA GLN A 20 1.39 17.62 -7.90
C GLN A 20 0.55 17.79 -6.62
N GLU A 21 -0.38 16.87 -6.35
CA GLU A 21 -1.22 16.90 -5.14
C GLU A 21 -0.38 16.81 -3.86
N VAL A 22 0.68 15.97 -3.86
CA VAL A 22 1.63 15.85 -2.73
C VAL A 22 2.37 17.17 -2.52
N HIS A 23 2.87 17.77 -3.58
CA HIS A 23 3.57 19.06 -3.49
C HIS A 23 2.67 20.18 -2.92
N GLU A 24 1.41 20.23 -3.37
CA GLU A 24 0.44 21.18 -2.84
C GLU A 24 0.10 20.93 -1.37
N MET A 25 -0.05 19.64 -1.00
CA MET A 25 -0.28 19.25 0.39
C MET A 25 0.89 19.66 1.28
N GLN A 26 2.11 19.37 0.88
CA GLN A 26 3.32 19.76 1.60
C GLN A 26 3.40 21.28 1.82
N LYS A 27 3.09 22.05 0.78
CA LYS A 27 3.07 23.53 0.89
C LYS A 27 2.00 24.04 1.86
N LYS A 28 0.82 23.42 1.87
CA LYS A 28 -0.31 23.88 2.69
C LYS A 28 -0.23 23.43 4.14
N THR A 29 0.27 22.23 4.38
CA THR A 29 0.17 21.56 5.70
C THR A 29 1.52 21.22 6.33
N GLY A 30 2.61 21.27 5.56
CA GLY A 30 3.92 20.75 5.98
C GLY A 30 3.98 19.21 6.04
N CYS A 31 2.89 18.51 5.73
CA CYS A 31 2.82 17.05 5.82
C CYS A 31 3.28 16.38 4.53
N THR A 32 4.12 15.36 4.66
CA THR A 32 4.51 14.46 3.58
C THR A 32 3.82 13.12 3.77
N PRO A 33 3.02 12.62 2.82
CA PRO A 33 2.42 11.31 2.94
C PRO A 33 3.48 10.22 3.12
N GLY A 34 3.28 9.32 4.08
CA GLY A 34 4.21 8.23 4.37
C GLY A 34 3.58 6.87 4.13
N LEU A 35 4.30 6.00 3.39
CA LEU A 35 3.93 4.62 3.14
C LEU A 35 4.98 3.69 3.73
N ALA A 36 4.55 2.79 4.61
CA ALA A 36 5.36 1.66 5.07
C ALA A 36 5.02 0.41 4.26
N VAL A 37 6.04 -0.24 3.71
CA VAL A 37 5.93 -1.52 3.01
C VAL A 37 6.73 -2.55 3.78
N VAL A 38 6.11 -3.64 4.16
CA VAL A 38 6.76 -4.76 4.86
C VAL A 38 6.84 -5.97 3.94
N LEU A 39 8.04 -6.50 3.77
CA LEU A 39 8.32 -7.74 3.06
C LEU A 39 8.92 -8.75 4.02
N VAL A 40 8.36 -9.95 4.10
CA VAL A 40 8.90 -11.05 4.89
C VAL A 40 9.37 -12.15 3.96
N GLY A 41 10.67 -12.52 4.08
CA GLY A 41 11.29 -13.51 3.23
C GLY A 41 11.81 -12.95 1.91
N GLU A 42 12.18 -13.88 1.01
CA GLU A 42 12.94 -13.55 -0.21
C GLU A 42 12.23 -13.97 -1.50
N ASP A 43 10.89 -14.04 -1.50
CA ASP A 43 10.15 -14.36 -2.72
C ASP A 43 10.49 -13.38 -3.85
N PRO A 44 11.01 -13.87 -4.99
CA PRO A 44 11.51 -13.00 -6.06
C PRO A 44 10.45 -12.07 -6.65
N ALA A 45 9.21 -12.55 -6.78
CA ALA A 45 8.11 -11.76 -7.33
C ALA A 45 7.75 -10.62 -6.36
N SER A 46 7.64 -10.93 -5.06
CA SER A 46 7.39 -9.94 -4.01
C SER A 46 8.47 -8.86 -3.95
N GLN A 47 9.74 -9.24 -4.11
CA GLN A 47 10.84 -8.28 -4.17
C GLN A 47 10.73 -7.30 -5.34
N VAL A 48 10.30 -7.77 -6.52
CA VAL A 48 10.08 -6.91 -7.70
C VAL A 48 8.94 -5.93 -7.44
N TYR A 49 7.83 -6.40 -6.86
CA TYR A 49 6.69 -5.53 -6.52
C TYR A 49 7.06 -4.49 -5.48
N VAL A 50 7.77 -4.86 -4.42
CA VAL A 50 8.20 -3.92 -3.37
C VAL A 50 9.13 -2.85 -3.95
N ARG A 51 10.12 -3.23 -4.77
CA ARG A 51 11.01 -2.26 -5.45
C ARG A 51 10.24 -1.30 -6.36
N SER A 52 9.25 -1.81 -7.08
CA SER A 52 8.40 -0.98 -7.95
C SER A 52 7.57 0.02 -7.15
N LYS A 53 6.99 -0.41 -6.02
CA LYS A 53 6.23 0.46 -5.10
C LYS A 53 7.13 1.52 -4.47
N GLU A 54 8.30 1.14 -3.97
CA GLU A 54 9.30 2.07 -3.41
C GLU A 54 9.69 3.15 -4.43
N LYS A 55 10.02 2.74 -5.66
CA LYS A 55 10.34 3.68 -6.74
C LYS A 55 9.18 4.64 -7.02
N ALA A 56 7.95 4.13 -7.13
CA ALA A 56 6.78 4.96 -7.40
C ALA A 56 6.50 5.96 -6.26
N CYS A 57 6.67 5.54 -4.99
CA CYS A 57 6.55 6.43 -3.84
C CYS A 57 7.56 7.59 -3.89
N LEU A 58 8.82 7.28 -4.17
CA LEU A 58 9.86 8.30 -4.29
C LEU A 58 9.61 9.25 -5.47
N GLU A 59 9.13 8.73 -6.61
CA GLU A 59 8.78 9.51 -7.80
C GLU A 59 7.69 10.55 -7.52
N VAL A 60 6.70 10.22 -6.68
CA VAL A 60 5.59 11.12 -6.33
C VAL A 60 5.85 11.96 -5.07
N GLY A 61 7.01 11.83 -4.44
CA GLY A 61 7.40 12.63 -3.27
C GLY A 61 6.87 12.12 -1.94
N PHE A 62 6.50 10.83 -1.83
CA PHE A 62 6.13 10.20 -0.56
C PHE A 62 7.37 9.91 0.30
N HIS A 63 7.19 9.93 1.61
CA HIS A 63 8.08 9.25 2.53
C HIS A 63 7.87 7.74 2.42
N SER A 64 8.86 7.02 1.88
CA SER A 64 8.80 5.57 1.69
C SER A 64 9.65 4.86 2.73
N LEU A 65 9.05 3.98 3.53
CA LEU A 65 9.72 3.17 4.52
C LEU A 65 9.55 1.69 4.17
N VAL A 66 10.64 1.00 3.85
CA VAL A 66 10.61 -0.42 3.49
C VAL A 66 11.29 -1.27 4.55
N HIS A 67 10.53 -2.15 5.18
CA HIS A 67 11.03 -3.17 6.10
C HIS A 67 11.20 -4.49 5.37
N ARG A 68 12.43 -5.02 5.35
CA ARG A 68 12.75 -6.35 4.82
C ARG A 68 13.08 -7.25 6.00
N LEU A 69 12.20 -8.19 6.29
CA LEU A 69 12.33 -9.13 7.40
C LEU A 69 12.80 -10.49 6.89
N PRO A 70 13.61 -11.20 7.66
CA PRO A 70 14.04 -12.57 7.35
C PRO A 70 12.85 -13.54 7.18
N ALA A 71 13.06 -14.63 6.45
CA ALA A 71 12.03 -15.64 6.19
C ALA A 71 11.57 -16.39 7.45
N ASP A 72 12.42 -16.45 8.48
CA ASP A 72 12.15 -17.07 9.78
C ASP A 72 11.51 -16.11 10.80
N THR A 73 11.15 -14.91 10.38
CA THR A 73 10.42 -13.95 11.24
C THR A 73 9.16 -14.58 11.80
N SER A 74 8.98 -14.47 13.11
CA SER A 74 7.78 -14.98 13.77
C SER A 74 6.57 -14.06 13.54
N GLN A 75 5.37 -14.61 13.68
CA GLN A 75 4.15 -13.82 13.62
C GLN A 75 4.15 -12.69 14.65
N ASP A 76 4.55 -12.95 15.89
CA ASP A 76 4.59 -11.94 16.96
C ASP A 76 5.53 -10.77 16.64
N GLN A 77 6.68 -11.05 16.02
CA GLN A 77 7.60 -10.01 15.57
C GLN A 77 6.98 -9.12 14.49
N LEU A 78 6.29 -9.73 13.53
CA LEU A 78 5.61 -8.97 12.47
C LEU A 78 4.43 -8.15 13.03
N LEU A 79 3.62 -8.73 13.91
CA LEU A 79 2.49 -8.02 14.54
C LEU A 79 2.97 -6.84 15.39
N LYS A 80 4.07 -7.00 16.11
CA LYS A 80 4.70 -5.91 16.87
C LYS A 80 5.14 -4.77 15.94
N LEU A 81 5.80 -5.08 14.82
CA LEU A 81 6.17 -4.05 13.84
C LEU A 81 4.94 -3.34 13.28
N ILE A 82 3.86 -4.07 12.97
CA ILE A 82 2.61 -3.46 12.49
C ILE A 82 2.03 -2.51 13.54
N ASP A 83 2.05 -2.89 14.82
CA ASP A 83 1.59 -2.03 15.91
C ASP A 83 2.42 -0.75 16.00
N GLU A 84 3.74 -0.84 15.92
CA GLU A 84 4.64 0.32 15.86
C GLU A 84 4.31 1.25 14.68
N LEU A 85 4.06 0.69 13.50
CA LEU A 85 3.68 1.45 12.30
C LEU A 85 2.28 2.08 12.41
N ASN A 86 1.33 1.40 13.06
CA ASN A 86 0.03 1.95 13.35
C ASN A 86 0.11 3.23 14.21
N HIS A 87 1.05 3.27 15.13
CA HIS A 87 1.26 4.40 16.04
C HIS A 87 2.24 5.46 15.50
N ASP A 88 2.98 5.19 14.43
CA ASP A 88 3.87 6.20 13.83
C ASP A 88 3.07 7.24 13.06
N ALA A 89 3.10 8.49 13.56
CA ALA A 89 2.40 9.62 12.93
C ALA A 89 2.96 10.01 11.55
N ARG A 90 4.15 9.55 11.19
CA ARG A 90 4.76 9.79 9.86
C ARG A 90 4.25 8.80 8.81
N ILE A 91 3.62 7.69 9.24
CA ILE A 91 3.12 6.63 8.39
C ILE A 91 1.59 6.77 8.25
N HIS A 92 1.14 7.02 7.04
CA HIS A 92 -0.28 7.22 6.70
C HIS A 92 -0.88 6.01 5.98
N GLY A 93 -0.02 5.12 5.46
CA GLY A 93 -0.41 3.86 4.85
C GLY A 93 0.55 2.74 5.21
N ILE A 94 0.02 1.54 5.39
CA ILE A 94 0.76 0.31 5.68
C ILE A 94 0.38 -0.75 4.66
N LEU A 95 1.38 -1.44 4.13
CA LEU A 95 1.23 -2.55 3.22
C LEU A 95 2.15 -3.69 3.64
N VAL A 96 1.61 -4.86 3.92
CA VAL A 96 2.38 -6.09 4.08
C VAL A 96 2.28 -6.89 2.80
N GLN A 97 3.41 -7.06 2.11
CA GLN A 97 3.44 -7.77 0.83
C GLN A 97 3.15 -9.26 1.02
N LEU A 98 2.05 -9.70 0.43
CA LEU A 98 1.69 -11.12 0.39
C LEU A 98 2.36 -11.82 -0.84
N PRO A 99 2.63 -13.13 -0.75
CA PRO A 99 2.39 -14.00 0.41
C PRO A 99 3.40 -13.81 1.54
N VAL A 100 2.99 -14.09 2.77
CA VAL A 100 3.89 -14.22 3.93
C VAL A 100 4.34 -15.68 4.10
N PRO A 101 5.45 -15.96 4.80
CA PRO A 101 5.89 -17.31 5.12
C PRO A 101 4.83 -18.13 5.89
N PRO A 102 4.82 -19.49 5.80
CA PRO A 102 3.73 -20.33 6.30
C PRO A 102 3.53 -20.31 7.82
N GLN A 103 4.51 -19.86 8.59
CA GLN A 103 4.39 -19.69 10.05
C GLN A 103 3.59 -18.43 10.44
N ILE A 104 3.21 -17.58 9.47
CA ILE A 104 2.49 -16.34 9.70
C ILE A 104 1.09 -16.46 9.10
N ASP A 105 0.07 -16.22 9.91
CA ASP A 105 -1.31 -16.14 9.46
C ASP A 105 -1.57 -14.78 8.77
N SER A 106 -1.82 -14.82 7.47
CA SER A 106 -2.12 -13.62 6.68
C SER A 106 -3.38 -12.87 7.15
N THR A 107 -4.36 -13.59 7.69
CA THR A 107 -5.59 -12.99 8.23
C THR A 107 -5.28 -12.18 9.49
N ALA A 108 -4.46 -12.74 10.39
CA ALA A 108 -4.01 -12.01 11.57
C ALA A 108 -3.22 -10.74 11.20
N VAL A 109 -2.36 -10.83 10.18
CA VAL A 109 -1.58 -9.68 9.65
C VAL A 109 -2.50 -8.59 9.12
N ILE A 110 -3.45 -8.94 8.23
CA ILE A 110 -4.38 -7.99 7.63
C ILE A 110 -5.22 -7.29 8.70
N THR A 111 -5.72 -8.04 9.68
CA THR A 111 -6.57 -7.49 10.74
C THR A 111 -5.82 -6.69 11.80
N ALA A 112 -4.50 -6.83 11.89
CA ALA A 112 -3.67 -6.02 12.78
C ALA A 112 -3.37 -4.61 12.25
N ILE A 113 -3.50 -4.38 10.93
CA ILE A 113 -3.32 -3.06 10.35
C ILE A 113 -4.50 -2.17 10.73
N ASP A 114 -4.25 -0.93 11.16
CA ASP A 114 -5.33 0.05 11.34
C ASP A 114 -6.11 0.19 10.02
N PRO A 115 -7.43 -0.03 9.98
CA PRO A 115 -8.22 0.05 8.75
C PRO A 115 -8.12 1.41 8.04
N ARG A 116 -7.74 2.48 8.75
CA ARG A 116 -7.48 3.80 8.17
C ARG A 116 -6.13 3.88 7.46
N LYS A 117 -5.21 2.95 7.74
CA LYS A 117 -3.87 2.85 7.13
C LYS A 117 -3.75 1.64 6.17
N ASP A 118 -4.79 0.81 6.05
CA ASP A 118 -4.82 -0.36 5.15
C ASP A 118 -4.96 0.08 3.68
N VAL A 119 -3.83 0.41 3.04
CA VAL A 119 -3.84 0.92 1.67
C VAL A 119 -4.15 -0.13 0.60
N ASP A 120 -4.06 -1.43 0.92
CA ASP A 120 -4.50 -2.51 0.03
C ASP A 120 -6.01 -2.71 0.07
N GLY A 121 -6.72 -2.20 1.09
CA GLY A 121 -8.16 -2.31 1.25
C GLY A 121 -8.63 -3.73 1.58
N PHE A 122 -7.79 -4.56 2.19
CA PHE A 122 -8.10 -5.97 2.52
C PHE A 122 -8.65 -6.16 3.93
N HIS A 123 -8.54 -5.14 4.79
CA HIS A 123 -9.08 -5.22 6.14
C HIS A 123 -10.59 -5.45 6.10
N PRO A 124 -11.15 -6.37 6.94
CA PRO A 124 -12.59 -6.68 6.94
C PRO A 124 -13.51 -5.46 7.05
N ILE A 125 -13.10 -4.43 7.79
CA ILE A 125 -13.84 -3.16 7.88
C ILE A 125 -13.90 -2.47 6.52
N ASN A 126 -12.80 -2.38 5.77
CA ASN A 126 -12.75 -1.75 4.46
C ASN A 126 -13.56 -2.54 3.42
N ILE A 127 -13.45 -3.86 3.45
CA ILE A 127 -14.29 -4.75 2.61
C ILE A 127 -15.78 -4.58 2.97
N GLY A 128 -16.12 -4.52 4.26
CA GLY A 128 -17.48 -4.29 4.72
C GLY A 128 -18.03 -2.92 4.27
N ASN A 129 -17.23 -1.87 4.38
CA ASN A 129 -17.56 -0.53 3.90
C ASN A 129 -17.82 -0.51 2.39
N LEU A 130 -16.93 -1.16 1.62
CA LEU A 130 -17.10 -1.28 0.16
C LEU A 130 -18.41 -1.98 -0.20
N TRP A 131 -18.74 -3.08 0.48
CA TRP A 131 -19.96 -3.85 0.26
C TRP A 131 -21.22 -3.06 0.66
N ALA A 132 -21.14 -2.32 1.76
CA ALA A 132 -22.23 -1.47 2.24
C ALA A 132 -22.41 -0.16 1.47
N GLY A 133 -21.50 0.17 0.54
CA GLY A 133 -21.50 1.45 -0.18
C GLY A 133 -21.12 2.65 0.71
N THR A 134 -20.42 2.40 1.83
CA THR A 134 -19.95 3.47 2.73
C THR A 134 -18.48 3.83 2.41
N PRO A 135 -18.04 5.08 2.73
CA PRO A 135 -16.66 5.49 2.48
C PRO A 135 -15.64 4.62 3.20
N GLY A 136 -14.56 4.27 2.50
CA GLY A 136 -13.46 3.48 3.01
C GLY A 136 -12.34 3.33 1.98
N LEU A 137 -11.25 2.69 2.36
CA LEU A 137 -10.20 2.32 1.42
C LEU A 137 -10.68 1.15 0.56
N VAL A 138 -10.38 1.23 -0.73
CA VAL A 138 -10.85 0.26 -1.74
C VAL A 138 -9.67 -0.56 -2.24
N PRO A 139 -9.82 -1.88 -2.47
CA PRO A 139 -8.75 -2.70 -3.01
C PRO A 139 -8.13 -2.12 -4.28
N CYS A 140 -6.80 -1.96 -4.25
CA CYS A 140 -6.06 -1.24 -5.29
C CYS A 140 -6.18 -1.88 -6.67
N THR A 141 -6.14 -3.22 -6.76
CA THR A 141 -6.18 -3.92 -8.06
C THR A 141 -7.51 -3.71 -8.80
N PRO A 142 -8.69 -3.99 -8.21
CA PRO A 142 -9.95 -3.71 -8.90
C PRO A 142 -10.15 -2.21 -9.18
N ARG A 143 -9.70 -1.32 -8.29
CA ARG A 143 -9.77 0.11 -8.56
C ARG A 143 -8.91 0.50 -9.77
N GLY A 144 -7.69 -0.01 -9.87
CA GLY A 144 -6.82 0.22 -11.04
C GLY A 144 -7.42 -0.29 -12.34
N ILE A 145 -8.11 -1.44 -12.32
CA ILE A 145 -8.84 -1.95 -13.48
C ILE A 145 -9.94 -0.98 -13.91
N LEU A 146 -10.72 -0.44 -12.97
CA LEU A 146 -11.76 0.54 -13.27
C LEU A 146 -11.17 1.82 -13.90
N GLU A 147 -10.01 2.28 -13.45
CA GLU A 147 -9.36 3.46 -14.03
C GLU A 147 -8.83 3.19 -15.45
N LEU A 148 -8.50 1.93 -15.78
CA LEU A 148 -8.06 1.55 -17.14
C LEU A 148 -9.19 1.44 -18.16
N ILE A 149 -10.42 1.17 -17.72
CA ILE A 149 -11.57 0.96 -18.61
C ILE A 149 -12.52 2.16 -18.70
N ARG A 150 -12.24 3.23 -17.96
CA ARG A 150 -12.94 4.52 -18.05
C ARG A 150 -12.36 5.40 -19.14
#